data_bab3888f9ef44f3b074af9e49962291a
#
_entry.id   bab3888f9ef44f3b074af9e49962291a
#
_cell.length_a   1.000
_cell.length_b   1.000
_cell.length_c   1.000
_cell.angle_alpha   90.00
_cell.angle_beta   90.00
_cell.angle_gamma   90.00
#
_symmetry.space_group_name_H-M   'P 1'
#
loop_
_entity.id
_entity.type
_entity.pdbx_description
1 polymer ?
#
loop_
_entity_poly.entity_id
_entity_poly.type
_entity_poly.pdbx_seq_one_letter_code
_entity_poly.pdbx_strand_id
1 'polypeptide(L)'
;MDSAAITDHGVMYGVIDFYRAARAEGINPILGCEVYVAPGSRFDREAGSGEDRYYHLVLLAENNQGYANLMKIVSKGFTEGFYYKPRVDLAVLKEYHEGIIALSACLAGEVARYLQRGMYEDAKAAALRYQDIFGKGNFFLELQDHGIPAQRLVNQELLRMHEETGIDLVATNDVHYTRAEDADPHDILLCLQTNKKLADEDRMRYEGGQYYVKSPEEMAELFPYALEALENTCLLYTSPSPR
;
A
#
# COMPACT_ATOMS: atom_id res chain seq x y z
N MET A 1 7.46 11.57 -15.68
CA MET A 1 6.51 10.61 -15.06
C MET A 1 5.28 10.56 -15.93
N ASP A 2 4.93 9.38 -16.43
CA ASP A 2 3.82 9.22 -17.39
C ASP A 2 2.53 8.75 -16.71
N SER A 3 2.64 8.28 -15.48
CA SER A 3 1.55 7.76 -14.68
C SER A 3 1.76 8.08 -13.20
N ALA A 4 0.68 8.16 -12.45
CA ALA A 4 0.71 8.32 -11.00
C ALA A 4 -0.48 7.59 -10.37
N ALA A 5 -0.30 7.06 -9.16
CA ALA A 5 -1.35 6.40 -8.40
C ALA A 5 -1.78 7.25 -7.20
N ILE A 6 -3.07 7.17 -6.85
CA ILE A 6 -3.61 7.64 -5.57
C ILE A 6 -4.04 6.44 -4.74
N THR A 7 -3.58 6.36 -3.49
CA THR A 7 -3.82 5.22 -2.60
C THR A 7 -4.09 5.68 -1.16
N ASP A 8 -5.00 6.65 -0.99
CA ASP A 8 -5.37 7.20 0.31
C ASP A 8 -5.74 6.11 1.33
N HIS A 9 -5.44 6.35 2.60
CA HIS A 9 -5.68 5.41 3.69
C HIS A 9 -7.18 5.21 3.99
N GLY A 10 -7.73 4.09 3.57
CA GLY A 10 -9.08 3.64 3.88
C GLY A 10 -10.21 4.42 3.22
N VAL A 11 -9.91 5.35 2.32
CA VAL A 11 -10.88 6.22 1.66
C VAL A 11 -10.58 6.42 0.18
N MET A 12 -11.55 6.93 -0.57
CA MET A 12 -11.40 7.30 -1.98
C MET A 12 -11.83 8.76 -2.23
N TYR A 13 -11.64 9.65 -1.25
CA TYR A 13 -12.16 11.01 -1.32
C TYR A 13 -11.50 11.87 -2.40
N GLY A 14 -10.19 11.70 -2.60
CA GLY A 14 -9.42 12.45 -3.58
C GLY A 14 -9.45 11.91 -5.01
N VAL A 15 -10.06 10.74 -5.24
CA VAL A 15 -9.94 9.99 -6.51
C VAL A 15 -10.42 10.80 -7.72
N ILE A 16 -11.56 11.50 -7.63
CA ILE A 16 -12.12 12.25 -8.78
C ILE A 16 -11.27 13.47 -9.11
N ASP A 17 -10.82 14.21 -8.10
CA ASP A 17 -9.98 15.39 -8.31
C ASP A 17 -8.61 14.99 -8.84
N PHE A 18 -8.02 13.92 -8.29
CA PHE A 18 -6.78 13.32 -8.79
C PHE A 18 -6.91 12.88 -10.26
N TYR A 19 -7.98 12.14 -10.60
CA TYR A 19 -8.25 11.70 -11.97
C TYR A 19 -8.30 12.87 -12.95
N ARG A 20 -9.07 13.92 -12.60
CA ARG A 20 -9.22 15.12 -13.44
C ARG A 20 -7.90 15.86 -13.61
N ALA A 21 -7.16 16.06 -12.52
CA ALA A 21 -5.87 16.75 -12.56
C ALA A 21 -4.85 15.98 -13.41
N ALA A 22 -4.69 14.67 -13.17
CA ALA A 22 -3.76 13.84 -13.94
C ALA A 22 -4.10 13.84 -15.44
N ARG A 23 -5.38 13.68 -15.79
CA ARG A 23 -5.82 13.71 -17.20
C ARG A 23 -5.57 15.06 -17.85
N ALA A 24 -5.73 16.17 -17.13
CA ALA A 24 -5.46 17.51 -17.63
C ALA A 24 -3.97 17.73 -17.97
N GLU A 25 -3.07 17.08 -17.20
CA GLU A 25 -1.62 17.14 -17.40
C GLU A 25 -1.09 16.03 -18.34
N GLY A 26 -1.98 15.21 -18.93
CA GLY A 26 -1.59 14.11 -19.81
C GLY A 26 -0.96 12.91 -19.07
N ILE A 27 -1.11 12.82 -17.75
CA ILE A 27 -0.63 11.74 -16.89
C ILE A 27 -1.71 10.66 -16.81
N ASN A 28 -1.33 9.38 -16.88
CA ASN A 28 -2.25 8.26 -16.68
C ASN A 28 -2.57 8.08 -15.19
N PRO A 29 -3.83 8.30 -14.74
CA PRO A 29 -4.21 8.15 -13.34
C PRO A 29 -4.47 6.69 -13.01
N ILE A 30 -3.83 6.17 -11.96
CA ILE A 30 -4.10 4.86 -11.38
C ILE A 30 -4.91 5.08 -10.10
N LEU A 31 -6.13 4.52 -10.05
CA LEU A 31 -7.06 4.74 -8.95
C LEU A 31 -6.97 3.59 -7.96
N GLY A 32 -6.67 3.89 -6.71
CA GLY A 32 -6.48 2.91 -5.67
C GLY A 32 -6.93 3.38 -4.29
N CYS A 33 -6.67 2.53 -3.32
CA CYS A 33 -6.88 2.80 -1.89
C CYS A 33 -5.98 1.86 -1.08
N GLU A 34 -5.32 2.36 -0.05
CA GLU A 34 -4.70 1.50 0.95
C GLU A 34 -5.76 1.12 1.99
N VAL A 35 -6.27 -0.09 1.88
CA VAL A 35 -7.32 -0.60 2.78
C VAL A 35 -6.74 -1.16 4.08
N TYR A 36 -7.56 -1.15 5.14
CA TYR A 36 -7.26 -1.78 6.41
C TYR A 36 -7.88 -3.17 6.45
N VAL A 37 -7.05 -4.22 6.50
CA VAL A 37 -7.52 -5.62 6.54
C VAL A 37 -7.57 -6.11 7.98
N ALA A 38 -8.73 -6.53 8.45
CA ALA A 38 -8.90 -7.14 9.76
C ALA A 38 -8.15 -8.49 9.83
N PRO A 39 -7.47 -8.83 10.93
CA PRO A 39 -6.79 -10.13 11.09
C PRO A 39 -7.75 -11.34 11.03
N GLY A 40 -8.99 -11.13 11.43
CA GLY A 40 -10.08 -12.12 11.35
C GLY A 40 -11.25 -11.55 10.56
N SER A 41 -12.42 -11.48 11.17
CA SER A 41 -13.62 -10.91 10.55
C SER A 41 -13.67 -9.39 10.72
N ARG A 42 -14.15 -8.67 9.69
CA ARG A 42 -14.42 -7.24 9.79
C ARG A 42 -15.47 -6.88 10.84
N PHE A 43 -16.25 -7.85 11.27
CA PHE A 43 -17.25 -7.69 12.33
C PHE A 43 -16.68 -7.80 13.74
N ASP A 44 -15.44 -8.27 13.91
CA ASP A 44 -14.80 -8.41 15.22
C ASP A 44 -14.56 -7.03 15.84
N ARG A 45 -15.03 -6.83 17.07
CA ARG A 45 -14.86 -5.59 17.84
C ARG A 45 -13.92 -5.76 19.04
N GLU A 46 -13.44 -6.98 19.28
CA GLU A 46 -12.53 -7.33 20.38
C GLU A 46 -11.08 -7.53 19.92
N ALA A 47 -10.82 -7.39 18.61
CA ALA A 47 -9.51 -7.64 18.02
C ALA A 47 -8.44 -6.69 18.56
N GLY A 48 -7.44 -7.26 19.21
CA GLY A 48 -6.12 -6.72 19.51
C GLY A 48 -6.02 -5.34 20.14
N SER A 49 -4.85 -4.99 20.62
CA SER A 49 -4.51 -3.63 21.04
C SER A 49 -3.51 -3.03 20.05
N GLY A 50 -3.66 -1.73 19.72
CA GLY A 50 -2.69 -1.01 18.90
C GLY A 50 -2.63 -1.49 17.45
N GLU A 51 -1.43 -1.84 17.00
CA GLU A 51 -1.11 -2.19 15.61
C GLU A 51 -1.70 -3.52 15.13
N ASP A 52 -2.06 -4.43 16.04
CA ASP A 52 -2.60 -5.74 15.67
C ASP A 52 -4.10 -5.72 15.29
N ARG A 53 -4.71 -4.53 15.21
CA ARG A 53 -6.14 -4.39 14.87
C ARG A 53 -6.43 -4.50 13.38
N TYR A 54 -5.45 -4.25 12.54
CA TYR A 54 -5.56 -4.29 11.07
C TYR A 54 -4.18 -4.31 10.42
N TYR A 55 -4.15 -4.79 9.19
CA TYR A 55 -3.00 -4.72 8.29
C TYR A 55 -3.29 -3.75 7.14
N HIS A 56 -2.25 -3.19 6.54
CA HIS A 56 -2.36 -2.43 5.31
C HIS A 56 -2.29 -3.35 4.08
N LEU A 57 -3.07 -3.03 3.07
CA LEU A 57 -3.03 -3.66 1.75
C LEU A 57 -3.35 -2.59 0.71
N VAL A 58 -2.49 -2.41 -0.28
CA VAL A 58 -2.75 -1.47 -1.37
C VAL A 58 -3.57 -2.19 -2.43
N LEU A 59 -4.68 -1.57 -2.85
CA LEU A 59 -5.54 -2.05 -3.93
C LEU A 59 -5.58 -1.02 -5.04
N LEU A 60 -5.34 -1.46 -6.28
CA LEU A 60 -5.37 -0.64 -7.49
C LEU A 60 -6.45 -1.18 -8.43
N ALA A 61 -7.23 -0.29 -9.03
CA ALA A 61 -8.22 -0.66 -10.03
C ALA A 61 -7.55 -0.81 -11.40
N GLU A 62 -7.51 -2.02 -11.92
CA GLU A 62 -6.99 -2.33 -13.25
C GLU A 62 -7.90 -1.81 -14.38
N ASN A 63 -9.21 -1.85 -14.16
CA ASN A 63 -10.24 -1.53 -15.15
C ASN A 63 -11.53 -1.03 -14.48
N ASN A 64 -12.57 -0.75 -15.28
CA ASN A 64 -13.86 -0.27 -14.77
C ASN A 64 -14.53 -1.24 -13.79
N GLN A 65 -14.40 -2.56 -13.99
CA GLN A 65 -14.91 -3.56 -13.05
C GLN A 65 -14.17 -3.48 -11.73
N GLY A 66 -12.82 -3.39 -11.78
CA GLY A 66 -11.99 -3.21 -10.59
C GLY A 66 -12.33 -1.92 -9.84
N TYR A 67 -12.55 -0.81 -10.55
CA TYR A 67 -12.96 0.44 -9.91
C TYR A 67 -14.32 0.31 -9.20
N ALA A 68 -15.32 -0.33 -9.83
CA ALA A 68 -16.59 -0.61 -9.20
C ALA A 68 -16.45 -1.53 -7.98
N ASN A 69 -15.56 -2.52 -8.05
CA ASN A 69 -15.28 -3.42 -6.94
C ASN A 69 -14.53 -2.71 -5.80
N LEU A 70 -13.55 -1.87 -6.12
CA LEU A 70 -12.83 -1.06 -5.13
C LEU A 70 -13.78 -0.15 -4.33
N MET A 71 -14.74 0.50 -4.99
CA MET A 71 -15.77 1.29 -4.31
C MET A 71 -16.60 0.44 -3.34
N LYS A 72 -16.97 -0.80 -3.72
CA LYS A 72 -17.70 -1.72 -2.85
C LYS A 72 -16.86 -2.16 -1.65
N ILE A 73 -15.58 -2.53 -1.88
CA ILE A 73 -14.63 -2.92 -0.83
C ILE A 73 -14.52 -1.80 0.22
N VAL A 74 -14.21 -0.58 -0.23
CA VAL A 74 -14.06 0.58 0.67
C VAL A 74 -15.37 0.90 1.39
N SER A 75 -16.52 0.86 0.69
CA SER A 75 -17.84 1.10 1.30
C SER A 75 -18.18 0.07 2.39
N LYS A 76 -17.88 -1.22 2.17
CA LYS A 76 -18.07 -2.27 3.19
C LYS A 76 -17.19 -2.06 4.42
N GLY A 77 -15.99 -1.52 4.24
CA GLY A 77 -15.14 -1.11 5.35
C GLY A 77 -15.84 -0.10 6.28
N PHE A 78 -16.56 0.88 5.72
CA PHE A 78 -17.32 1.88 6.47
C PHE A 78 -18.64 1.35 7.04
N THR A 79 -19.41 0.64 6.23
CA THR A 79 -20.79 0.23 6.61
C THR A 79 -20.82 -0.99 7.51
N GLU A 80 -19.84 -1.88 7.41
CA GLU A 80 -19.83 -3.16 8.13
C GLU A 80 -18.63 -3.29 9.07
N GLY A 81 -17.43 -2.86 8.63
CA GLY A 81 -16.15 -3.14 9.29
C GLY A 81 -15.58 -2.02 10.17
N PHE A 82 -16.29 -0.90 10.35
CA PHE A 82 -15.75 0.23 11.07
C PHE A 82 -15.52 -0.07 12.56
N TYR A 83 -14.25 -0.13 12.94
CA TYR A 83 -13.79 -0.24 14.31
C TYR A 83 -12.44 0.45 14.43
N TYR A 84 -12.40 1.69 14.93
CA TYR A 84 -11.31 2.66 14.87
C TYR A 84 -10.93 3.09 13.44
N LYS A 85 -10.93 2.16 12.49
CA LYS A 85 -10.69 2.35 11.06
C LYS A 85 -11.73 1.58 10.24
N PRO A 86 -11.98 1.97 8.97
CA PRO A 86 -12.85 1.21 8.07
C PRO A 86 -12.13 -0.06 7.60
N ARG A 87 -12.39 -1.20 8.27
CA ARG A 87 -11.71 -2.46 8.00
C ARG A 87 -12.50 -3.35 7.05
N VAL A 88 -11.80 -3.96 6.15
CA VAL A 88 -12.28 -5.07 5.31
C VAL A 88 -11.72 -6.39 5.82
N ASP A 89 -12.12 -7.52 5.24
CA ASP A 89 -11.56 -8.83 5.55
C ASP A 89 -11.39 -9.66 4.26
N LEU A 90 -10.79 -10.83 4.40
CA LEU A 90 -10.54 -11.73 3.27
C LEU A 90 -11.83 -12.15 2.55
N ALA A 91 -12.98 -12.18 3.22
CA ALA A 91 -14.26 -12.52 2.59
C ALA A 91 -14.69 -11.45 1.60
N VAL A 92 -14.58 -10.16 1.98
CA VAL A 92 -14.86 -9.03 1.09
C VAL A 92 -13.85 -8.98 -0.08
N LEU A 93 -12.57 -9.22 0.20
CA LEU A 93 -11.55 -9.24 -0.84
C LEU A 93 -11.82 -10.35 -1.87
N LYS A 94 -12.18 -11.55 -1.42
CA LYS A 94 -12.57 -12.68 -2.29
C LYS A 94 -13.80 -12.39 -3.13
N GLU A 95 -14.78 -11.68 -2.57
CA GLU A 95 -16.04 -11.36 -3.26
C GLU A 95 -15.83 -10.33 -4.37
N TYR A 96 -14.91 -9.38 -4.20
CA TYR A 96 -14.73 -8.22 -5.09
C TYR A 96 -13.32 -8.12 -5.70
N HIS A 97 -12.58 -9.22 -5.83
CA HIS A 97 -11.20 -9.21 -6.33
C HIS A 97 -11.06 -8.91 -7.82
N GLU A 98 -12.09 -9.15 -8.62
CA GLU A 98 -12.02 -9.05 -10.08
C GLU A 98 -11.64 -7.64 -10.54
N GLY A 99 -10.62 -7.53 -11.39
CA GLY A 99 -10.07 -6.27 -11.89
C GLY A 99 -9.32 -5.45 -10.85
N ILE A 100 -8.87 -6.08 -9.74
CA ILE A 100 -8.05 -5.47 -8.70
C ILE A 100 -6.63 -6.04 -8.77
N ILE A 101 -5.65 -5.15 -8.75
CA ILE A 101 -4.26 -5.46 -8.47
C ILE A 101 -3.99 -5.12 -7.00
N ALA A 102 -3.32 -6.00 -6.27
CA ALA A 102 -2.99 -5.79 -4.87
C ALA A 102 -1.48 -5.79 -4.63
N LEU A 103 -1.01 -4.92 -3.73
CA LEU A 103 0.39 -4.84 -3.29
C LEU A 103 0.45 -5.10 -1.79
N SER A 104 1.54 -5.76 -1.33
CA SER A 104 1.69 -6.17 0.08
C SER A 104 1.84 -5.02 1.08
N ALA A 105 1.87 -3.79 0.62
CA ALA A 105 1.97 -2.54 1.36
C ALA A 105 3.30 -2.37 2.14
N CYS A 106 3.30 -1.41 3.07
CA CYS A 106 4.45 -1.00 3.87
C CYS A 106 4.74 -1.96 5.05
N LEU A 107 5.55 -1.54 6.02
CA LEU A 107 5.84 -2.31 7.26
C LEU A 107 4.58 -2.65 8.07
N ALA A 108 3.46 -1.97 7.85
CA ALA A 108 2.17 -2.28 8.47
C ALA A 108 1.36 -3.34 7.69
N GLY A 109 1.82 -3.81 6.55
CA GLY A 109 1.22 -4.92 5.79
C GLY A 109 1.36 -6.25 6.52
N GLU A 110 0.45 -7.19 6.27
CA GLU A 110 0.43 -8.50 6.96
C GLU A 110 1.73 -9.28 6.73
N VAL A 111 2.18 -9.35 5.48
CA VAL A 111 3.41 -10.05 5.10
C VAL A 111 4.62 -9.43 5.82
N ALA A 112 4.77 -8.11 5.73
CA ALA A 112 5.88 -7.39 6.34
C ALA A 112 5.89 -7.52 7.88
N ARG A 113 4.74 -7.50 8.54
CA ARG A 113 4.65 -7.68 10.01
C ARG A 113 5.08 -9.07 10.45
N TYR A 114 4.73 -10.11 9.72
CA TYR A 114 5.23 -11.46 10.03
C TYR A 114 6.75 -11.53 9.83
N LEU A 115 7.30 -10.94 8.77
CA LEU A 115 8.75 -10.90 8.53
C LEU A 115 9.50 -10.15 9.64
N GLN A 116 9.00 -9.00 10.09
CA GLN A 116 9.58 -8.25 11.21
C GLN A 116 9.63 -9.05 12.52
N ARG A 117 8.72 -10.01 12.70
CA ARG A 117 8.65 -10.92 13.87
C ARG A 117 9.44 -12.20 13.66
N GLY A 118 10.14 -12.37 12.54
CA GLY A 118 10.89 -13.59 12.20
C GLY A 118 9.99 -14.79 11.85
N MET A 119 8.72 -14.54 11.50
CA MET A 119 7.72 -15.56 11.17
C MET A 119 7.61 -15.72 9.65
N TYR A 120 8.68 -16.23 9.03
CA TYR A 120 8.79 -16.32 7.57
C TYR A 120 7.69 -17.21 6.94
N GLU A 121 7.43 -18.37 7.51
CA GLU A 121 6.43 -19.31 6.95
C GLU A 121 5.00 -18.73 7.03
N ASP A 122 4.68 -17.99 8.08
CA ASP A 122 3.39 -17.28 8.20
C ASP A 122 3.29 -16.14 7.18
N ALA A 123 4.38 -15.38 6.96
CA ALA A 123 4.46 -14.35 5.94
C ALA A 123 4.24 -14.93 4.53
N LYS A 124 4.92 -16.05 4.22
CA LYS A 124 4.79 -16.75 2.95
C LYS A 124 3.37 -17.31 2.74
N ALA A 125 2.77 -17.88 3.78
CA ALA A 125 1.39 -18.35 3.74
C ALA A 125 0.40 -17.19 3.50
N ALA A 126 0.63 -16.00 4.10
CA ALA A 126 -0.15 -14.81 3.86
C ALA A 126 -0.02 -14.33 2.41
N ALA A 127 1.20 -14.26 1.87
CA ALA A 127 1.46 -13.85 0.50
C ALA A 127 0.77 -14.78 -0.52
N LEU A 128 0.91 -16.09 -0.35
CA LEU A 128 0.25 -17.08 -1.21
C LEU A 128 -1.28 -16.98 -1.12
N ARG A 129 -1.82 -16.72 0.05
CA ARG A 129 -3.27 -16.50 0.24
C ARG A 129 -3.77 -15.26 -0.52
N TYR A 130 -3.02 -14.15 -0.53
CA TYR A 130 -3.36 -12.98 -1.34
C TYR A 130 -3.23 -13.27 -2.83
N GLN A 131 -2.19 -13.99 -3.26
CA GLN A 131 -2.07 -14.44 -4.66
C GLN A 131 -3.25 -15.32 -5.08
N ASP A 132 -3.73 -16.21 -4.22
CA ASP A 132 -4.92 -17.04 -4.50
C ASP A 132 -6.21 -16.21 -4.63
N ILE A 133 -6.32 -15.09 -3.91
CA ILE A 133 -7.47 -14.20 -3.98
C ILE A 133 -7.46 -13.37 -5.25
N PHE A 134 -6.35 -12.70 -5.57
CA PHE A 134 -6.26 -11.74 -6.67
C PHE A 134 -5.86 -12.39 -7.99
N GLY A 135 -5.26 -13.57 -7.93
CA GLY A 135 -4.74 -14.28 -9.08
C GLY A 135 -3.24 -14.02 -9.32
N LYS A 136 -2.62 -14.95 -10.03
CA LYS A 136 -1.21 -14.84 -10.42
C LYS A 136 -1.02 -13.64 -11.36
N GLY A 137 -0.04 -12.80 -11.05
CA GLY A 137 0.24 -11.55 -11.78
C GLY A 137 -0.59 -10.34 -11.32
N ASN A 138 -1.53 -10.52 -10.35
CA ASN A 138 -2.33 -9.44 -9.78
C ASN A 138 -2.07 -9.22 -8.27
N PHE A 139 -1.10 -9.92 -7.70
CA PHE A 139 -0.59 -9.65 -6.36
C PHE A 139 0.92 -9.53 -6.42
N PHE A 140 1.47 -8.46 -5.82
CA PHE A 140 2.89 -8.13 -5.82
C PHE A 140 3.42 -7.98 -4.39
N LEU A 141 4.65 -8.46 -4.18
CA LEU A 141 5.43 -8.15 -2.97
C LEU A 141 6.05 -6.76 -3.13
N GLU A 142 5.78 -5.87 -2.20
CA GLU A 142 6.13 -4.46 -2.29
C GLU A 142 7.42 -4.14 -1.53
N LEU A 143 8.44 -3.67 -2.26
CA LEU A 143 9.70 -3.20 -1.71
C LEU A 143 9.64 -1.69 -1.46
N GLN A 144 10.05 -1.26 -0.27
CA GLN A 144 10.19 0.15 0.11
C GLN A 144 11.53 0.37 0.81
N ASP A 145 12.20 1.50 0.57
CA ASP A 145 13.42 1.90 1.29
C ASP A 145 13.43 3.40 1.59
N HIS A 146 13.18 3.75 2.83
CA HIS A 146 13.30 5.11 3.37
C HIS A 146 14.50 5.24 4.34
N GLY A 147 15.45 4.29 4.29
CA GLY A 147 16.58 4.22 5.20
C GLY A 147 16.26 3.54 6.54
N ILE A 148 15.09 2.96 6.71
CA ILE A 148 14.63 2.30 7.94
C ILE A 148 15.23 0.89 8.01
N PRO A 149 15.96 0.51 9.09
CA PRO A 149 16.57 -0.82 9.20
C PRO A 149 15.58 -1.99 9.04
N ALA A 150 14.35 -1.85 9.56
CA ALA A 150 13.32 -2.87 9.42
C ALA A 150 12.90 -3.10 7.94
N GLN A 151 12.89 -2.06 7.10
CA GLN A 151 12.60 -2.22 5.67
C GLN A 151 13.67 -3.03 4.96
N ARG A 152 14.94 -2.85 5.31
CA ARG A 152 16.04 -3.63 4.72
C ARG A 152 15.94 -5.11 5.05
N LEU A 153 15.61 -5.43 6.30
CA LEU A 153 15.34 -6.82 6.72
C LEU A 153 14.16 -7.41 5.95
N VAL A 154 13.05 -6.68 5.88
CA VAL A 154 11.85 -7.13 5.17
C VAL A 154 12.14 -7.32 3.68
N ASN A 155 12.85 -6.38 3.03
CA ASN A 155 13.20 -6.49 1.61
C ASN A 155 14.03 -7.73 1.30
N GLN A 156 14.99 -8.10 2.17
CA GLN A 156 15.78 -9.33 1.99
C GLN A 156 14.90 -10.58 2.00
N GLU A 157 13.96 -10.66 2.92
CA GLU A 157 13.03 -11.79 3.02
C GLU A 157 11.98 -11.79 1.90
N LEU A 158 11.57 -10.62 1.39
CA LEU A 158 10.68 -10.51 0.24
C LEU A 158 11.37 -10.97 -1.06
N LEU A 159 12.65 -10.64 -1.26
CA LEU A 159 13.45 -11.17 -2.38
C LEU A 159 13.53 -12.69 -2.33
N ARG A 160 13.84 -13.26 -1.17
CA ARG A 160 13.82 -14.70 -0.96
C ARG A 160 12.45 -15.31 -1.25
N MET A 161 11.38 -14.66 -0.79
CA MET A 161 10.00 -15.12 -1.00
C MET A 161 9.63 -15.09 -2.48
N HIS A 162 10.05 -14.07 -3.21
CA HIS A 162 9.91 -14.00 -4.67
C HIS A 162 10.56 -15.20 -5.35
N GLU A 163 11.83 -15.51 -5.03
CA GLU A 163 12.54 -16.66 -5.58
C GLU A 163 11.84 -18.00 -5.30
N GLU A 164 11.29 -18.16 -4.09
CA GLU A 164 10.62 -19.38 -3.66
C GLU A 164 9.21 -19.56 -4.21
N THR A 165 8.46 -18.47 -4.40
CA THR A 165 7.03 -18.52 -4.74
C THR A 165 6.71 -18.10 -6.16
N GLY A 166 7.62 -17.36 -6.81
CA GLY A 166 7.36 -16.72 -8.09
C GLY A 166 6.30 -15.60 -8.05
N ILE A 167 6.03 -15.02 -6.86
CA ILE A 167 5.22 -13.81 -6.73
C ILE A 167 6.10 -12.63 -7.14
N ASP A 168 5.62 -11.82 -8.09
CA ASP A 168 6.38 -10.70 -8.63
C ASP A 168 6.61 -9.60 -7.57
N LEU A 169 7.71 -8.86 -7.74
CA LEU A 169 8.09 -7.72 -6.90
C LEU A 169 7.64 -6.41 -7.54
N VAL A 170 7.37 -5.40 -6.72
CA VAL A 170 7.19 -4.01 -7.14
C VAL A 170 7.92 -3.08 -6.17
N ALA A 171 8.55 -2.02 -6.67
CA ALA A 171 9.19 -1.01 -5.84
C ALA A 171 8.35 0.25 -5.79
N THR A 172 8.05 0.74 -4.57
CA THR A 172 7.29 1.98 -4.35
C THR A 172 8.00 2.90 -3.36
N ASN A 173 7.55 4.15 -3.28
CA ASN A 173 8.10 5.11 -2.31
C ASN A 173 7.11 5.55 -1.24
N ASP A 174 5.93 4.93 -1.14
CA ASP A 174 4.94 5.26 -0.09
C ASP A 174 4.82 6.77 0.14
N VAL A 175 4.52 7.51 -0.95
CA VAL A 175 4.60 8.98 -1.00
C VAL A 175 3.58 9.62 -0.07
N HIS A 176 4.06 10.50 0.82
CA HIS A 176 3.24 11.25 1.77
C HIS A 176 3.27 12.76 1.54
N TYR A 177 4.20 13.25 0.74
CA TYR A 177 4.32 14.65 0.34
C TYR A 177 5.01 14.76 -1.02
N THR A 178 4.84 15.91 -1.69
CA THR A 178 5.25 16.04 -3.09
C THR A 178 6.74 16.26 -3.25
N ARG A 179 7.37 17.13 -2.43
CA ARG A 179 8.76 17.54 -2.55
C ARG A 179 9.53 17.21 -1.28
N ALA A 180 10.84 17.03 -1.38
CA ALA A 180 11.69 16.74 -0.22
C ALA A 180 11.58 17.80 0.90
N GLU A 181 11.46 19.08 0.53
CA GLU A 181 11.27 20.20 1.46
C GLU A 181 9.92 20.20 2.17
N ASP A 182 8.94 19.41 1.70
CA ASP A 182 7.62 19.29 2.33
C ASP A 182 7.63 18.36 3.57
N ALA A 183 8.77 17.77 3.92
CA ALA A 183 8.91 16.89 5.09
C ALA A 183 8.54 17.60 6.41
N ASP A 184 9.03 18.84 6.62
CA ASP A 184 8.74 19.61 7.83
C ASP A 184 7.27 20.05 7.91
N PRO A 185 6.64 20.63 6.84
CA PRO A 185 5.19 20.84 6.81
C PRO A 185 4.36 19.58 7.09
N HIS A 186 4.76 18.43 6.52
CA HIS A 186 4.08 17.16 6.76
C HIS A 186 4.17 16.74 8.24
N ASP A 187 5.32 16.91 8.88
CA ASP A 187 5.49 16.61 10.32
C ASP A 187 4.56 17.47 11.21
N ILE A 188 4.32 18.72 10.83
CA ILE A 188 3.33 19.58 11.49
C ILE A 188 1.91 19.02 11.31
N LEU A 189 1.55 18.56 10.11
CA LEU A 189 0.24 17.95 9.85
C LEU A 189 0.02 16.68 10.68
N LEU A 190 1.05 15.85 10.86
CA LEU A 190 1.00 14.69 11.75
C LEU A 190 0.72 15.08 13.21
N CYS A 191 1.33 16.17 13.69
CA CYS A 191 1.05 16.69 15.02
C CYS A 191 -0.42 17.11 15.18
N LEU A 192 -0.98 17.79 14.17
CA LEU A 192 -2.40 18.16 14.16
C LEU A 192 -3.31 16.92 14.17
N GLN A 193 -3.02 15.95 13.32
CA GLN A 193 -3.79 14.71 13.20
C GLN A 193 -3.79 13.88 14.48
N THR A 194 -2.66 13.82 15.18
CA THR A 194 -2.47 12.98 16.37
C THR A 194 -2.69 13.75 17.69
N ASN A 195 -3.03 15.03 17.61
CA ASN A 195 -3.15 15.92 18.77
C ASN A 195 -1.88 15.96 19.63
N LYS A 196 -0.73 16.03 18.97
CA LYS A 196 0.60 16.12 19.58
C LYS A 196 1.27 17.45 19.23
N LYS A 197 2.36 17.77 19.93
CA LYS A 197 3.21 18.94 19.68
C LYS A 197 4.54 18.50 19.05
N LEU A 198 5.18 19.39 18.30
CA LEU A 198 6.51 19.11 17.74
C LEU A 198 7.56 18.74 18.80
N ALA A 199 7.42 19.30 20.01
CA ALA A 199 8.34 19.03 21.12
C ALA A 199 8.08 17.67 21.82
N ASP A 200 6.97 16.99 21.54
CA ASP A 200 6.68 15.70 22.16
C ASP A 200 7.62 14.63 21.60
N GLU A 201 8.29 13.88 22.47
CA GLU A 201 9.18 12.80 22.07
C GLU A 201 8.41 11.56 21.59
N ASP A 202 7.30 11.24 22.29
CA ASP A 202 6.40 10.13 21.95
C ASP A 202 5.32 10.59 20.97
N ARG A 203 5.66 10.68 19.69
CA ARG A 203 4.73 11.01 18.61
C ARG A 203 5.09 10.30 17.29
N MET A 204 4.10 10.15 16.44
CA MET A 204 4.30 9.64 15.09
C MET A 204 5.17 10.60 14.28
N ARG A 205 6.17 10.05 13.59
CA ARG A 205 7.08 10.77 12.67
C ARG A 205 7.37 9.92 11.45
N TYR A 206 7.56 10.59 10.32
CA TYR A 206 8.14 10.00 9.11
C TYR A 206 9.60 10.43 9.03
N GLU A 207 10.46 9.64 9.65
CA GLU A 207 11.89 9.97 9.77
C GLU A 207 12.61 9.92 8.42
N GLY A 208 13.68 10.72 8.28
CA GLY A 208 14.58 10.70 7.15
C GLY A 208 14.16 11.52 5.93
N GLY A 209 12.93 12.07 5.89
CA GLY A 209 12.49 12.97 4.81
C GLY A 209 12.45 12.33 3.41
N GLN A 210 12.26 11.01 3.31
CA GLN A 210 12.38 10.26 2.06
C GLN A 210 11.04 9.91 1.39
N TYR A 211 9.91 10.38 1.90
CA TYR A 211 8.56 10.02 1.44
C TYR A 211 8.00 10.98 0.37
N TYR A 212 8.88 11.61 -0.42
CA TYR A 212 8.51 12.50 -1.52
C TYR A 212 8.41 11.77 -2.86
N VAL A 213 7.85 12.45 -3.86
CA VAL A 213 7.78 11.92 -5.24
C VAL A 213 9.18 11.90 -5.84
N LYS A 214 9.79 10.71 -5.89
CA LYS A 214 11.12 10.48 -6.47
C LYS A 214 11.08 10.31 -7.98
N SER A 215 12.17 10.69 -8.64
CA SER A 215 12.38 10.40 -10.06
C SER A 215 12.67 8.90 -10.28
N PRO A 216 12.52 8.40 -11.51
CA PRO A 216 12.93 7.02 -11.84
C PRO A 216 14.40 6.73 -11.53
N GLU A 217 15.28 7.72 -11.72
CA GLU A 217 16.71 7.62 -11.44
C GLU A 217 16.96 7.47 -9.93
N GLU A 218 16.30 8.30 -9.10
CA GLU A 218 16.38 8.20 -7.64
C GLU A 218 15.85 6.86 -7.13
N MET A 219 14.77 6.33 -7.72
CA MET A 219 14.26 5.01 -7.39
C MET A 219 15.24 3.90 -7.80
N ALA A 220 15.88 4.01 -8.96
CA ALA A 220 16.89 3.05 -9.41
C ALA A 220 18.13 3.02 -8.50
N GLU A 221 18.52 4.16 -7.93
CA GLU A 221 19.61 4.24 -6.94
C GLU A 221 19.24 3.55 -5.62
N LEU A 222 17.96 3.54 -5.23
CA LEU A 222 17.48 2.85 -4.02
C LEU A 222 17.40 1.33 -4.18
N PHE A 223 17.04 0.84 -5.38
CA PHE A 223 16.81 -0.58 -5.66
C PHE A 223 17.73 -1.15 -6.75
N PRO A 224 19.07 -0.93 -6.69
CA PRO A 224 19.99 -1.44 -7.72
C PRO A 224 20.04 -2.97 -7.77
N TYR A 225 19.58 -3.63 -6.71
CA TYR A 225 19.52 -5.09 -6.55
C TYR A 225 18.18 -5.70 -7.01
N ALA A 226 17.19 -4.88 -7.40
CA ALA A 226 15.85 -5.32 -7.75
C ALA A 226 15.28 -4.48 -8.92
N LEU A 227 16.02 -4.37 -10.03
CA LEU A 227 15.60 -3.59 -11.21
C LEU A 227 14.29 -4.12 -11.80
N GLU A 228 14.03 -5.42 -11.73
CA GLU A 228 12.77 -6.03 -12.12
C GLU A 228 11.58 -5.43 -11.33
N ALA A 229 11.74 -5.15 -10.04
CA ALA A 229 10.68 -4.53 -9.24
C ALA A 229 10.32 -3.12 -9.73
N LEU A 230 11.29 -2.39 -10.30
CA LEU A 230 11.06 -1.09 -10.94
C LEU A 230 10.40 -1.26 -12.32
N GLU A 231 10.83 -2.25 -13.10
CA GLU A 231 10.20 -2.56 -14.39
C GLU A 231 8.74 -2.98 -14.21
N ASN A 232 8.42 -3.74 -13.18
CA ASN A 232 7.06 -4.15 -12.85
C ASN A 232 6.14 -2.97 -12.48
N THR A 233 6.66 -1.83 -12.05
CA THR A 233 5.84 -0.62 -11.91
C THR A 233 5.25 -0.20 -13.26
N CYS A 234 5.96 -0.44 -14.37
CA CYS A 234 5.47 -0.17 -15.71
C CYS A 234 4.26 -1.06 -16.08
N LEU A 235 4.19 -2.29 -15.57
CA LEU A 235 3.03 -3.17 -15.77
C LEU A 235 1.78 -2.59 -15.14
N LEU A 236 1.90 -1.95 -13.98
CA LEU A 236 0.81 -1.24 -13.32
C LEU A 236 0.31 -0.03 -14.15
N TYR A 237 1.19 0.58 -14.95
CA TYR A 237 0.87 1.73 -15.81
C TYR A 237 0.18 1.33 -17.12
N THR A 238 0.48 0.15 -17.63
CA THR A 238 -0.05 -0.32 -18.92
C THR A 238 -1.42 -0.95 -18.80
N SER A 239 -1.86 -1.28 -17.58
CA SER A 239 -3.25 -1.68 -17.33
C SER A 239 -4.19 -0.53 -17.70
N PRO A 240 -5.29 -0.79 -18.44
CA PRO A 240 -6.21 0.26 -18.85
C PRO A 240 -6.89 0.87 -17.64
N SER A 241 -6.50 2.12 -17.30
CA SER A 241 -7.17 2.87 -16.23
C SER A 241 -8.68 2.95 -16.46
N PRO A 242 -9.52 2.94 -15.42
CA PRO A 242 -10.96 3.13 -15.52
C PRO A 242 -11.31 4.40 -16.30
N ARG A 243 -12.28 4.31 -17.21
CA ARG A 243 -12.73 5.41 -18.08
C ARG A 243 -13.96 6.08 -17.49
#